data_fcf8027dbe560553dd2e6870a52d3438
#
_entry.id   fcf8027dbe560553dd2e6870a52d3438
#
_cell.length_a   1.000
_cell.length_b   1.000
_cell.length_c   1.000
_cell.angle_alpha   90.00
_cell.angle_beta   90.00
_cell.angle_gamma   90.00
#
_symmetry.space_group_name_H-M   'P 1'
#
loop_
_entity.id
_entity.type
_entity.pdbx_description
1 polymer ?
#
loop_
_entity_poly.entity_id
_entity_poly.type
_entity_poly.pdbx_seq_one_letter_code
_entity_poly.pdbx_strand_id
1 'polypeptide(L)'
;MLIIAWELTAACNLSCQYCRASASHEPDRDELDTDEAKRFVESIAPLKPMLILSGGEPLLRPDLFPIIRRAVSLGIRVSLASNGTLITTELAEKIADSGVSRVSISLDGADAAMHDLGRGQGSFEQATKGIENLRGRVDFQINFTVTRKNQSELIRIFDLAEKLGAAALHIFFLVPTGRGREEDVITPVRQEEMLRQIEGEMDRRTLEVQVTCAPQYARLKRPGHGRGSGGCLAGRGFVFVSRKGEVYPCGYLPLRVGSIREKNFIEIWENSPELQALREGRLKGKCSRCDFSRSCGGCRARAYALTGDYLQSDPSCCLEA
;
A
#
# COMPACT_ATOMS: atom_id res chain seq x y z
N MET A 1 -11.38 2.32 -11.80
CA MET A 1 -11.49 1.17 -10.88
C MET A 1 -11.17 1.70 -9.47
N LEU A 2 -12.07 1.49 -8.50
CA LEU A 2 -11.85 1.83 -7.10
C LEU A 2 -10.95 0.77 -6.44
N ILE A 3 -9.99 1.20 -5.64
CA ILE A 3 -9.14 0.35 -4.81
C ILE A 3 -9.54 0.58 -3.36
N ILE A 4 -9.90 -0.48 -2.66
CA ILE A 4 -10.17 -0.45 -1.22
C ILE A 4 -9.08 -1.27 -0.54
N ALA A 5 -8.21 -0.61 0.26
CA ALA A 5 -7.30 -1.32 1.14
C ALA A 5 -7.95 -1.46 2.51
N TRP A 6 -8.05 -2.67 3.01
CA TRP A 6 -8.66 -2.96 4.30
C TRP A 6 -7.66 -3.60 5.25
N GLU A 7 -7.47 -2.95 6.38
CA GLU A 7 -6.68 -3.45 7.50
C GLU A 7 -7.55 -4.38 8.34
N LEU A 8 -7.26 -5.68 8.28
CA LEU A 8 -8.09 -6.72 8.90
C LEU A 8 -7.87 -6.89 10.40
N THR A 9 -6.64 -6.66 10.87
CA THR A 9 -6.23 -6.88 12.26
C THR A 9 -5.03 -6.02 12.65
N ALA A 10 -4.87 -5.73 13.94
CA ALA A 10 -3.66 -5.16 14.51
C ALA A 10 -2.56 -6.22 14.70
N ALA A 11 -2.95 -7.48 14.85
CA ALA A 11 -2.03 -8.57 15.16
C ALA A 11 -0.98 -8.75 14.07
N CYS A 12 0.29 -8.84 14.48
CA CYS A 12 1.42 -9.09 13.60
C CYS A 12 2.50 -9.85 14.35
N ASN A 13 3.13 -10.79 13.70
CA ASN A 13 4.28 -11.51 14.24
C ASN A 13 5.60 -10.73 14.10
N LEU A 14 5.60 -9.54 13.45
CA LEU A 14 6.76 -8.66 13.29
C LEU A 14 6.51 -7.29 13.95
N SER A 15 7.61 -6.61 14.35
CA SER A 15 7.61 -5.27 14.94
C SER A 15 8.44 -4.27 14.11
N CYS A 16 8.14 -4.14 12.80
CA CYS A 16 8.87 -3.31 11.86
C CYS A 16 9.02 -1.86 12.34
N GLN A 17 10.22 -1.24 12.13
CA GLN A 17 10.56 0.11 12.60
C GLN A 17 9.67 1.21 12.03
N TYR A 18 9.19 1.05 10.79
CA TYR A 18 8.36 2.03 10.06
C TYR A 18 6.96 1.50 9.73
N CYS A 19 6.42 0.64 10.61
CA CYS A 19 5.10 0.07 10.40
C CYS A 19 4.01 1.14 10.38
N ARG A 20 3.31 1.29 9.25
CA ARG A 20 2.19 2.21 9.08
C ARG A 20 1.05 1.94 10.08
N ALA A 21 0.74 0.67 10.30
CA ALA A 21 -0.36 0.23 11.16
C ALA A 21 -0.05 0.33 12.66
N SER A 22 1.22 0.59 13.03
CA SER A 22 1.68 0.43 14.42
C SER A 22 1.25 -0.91 15.02
N ALA A 23 1.33 -1.98 14.19
CA ALA A 23 0.86 -3.32 14.54
C ALA A 23 1.46 -3.81 15.87
N SER A 24 0.69 -4.61 16.59
CA SER A 24 0.99 -5.26 17.87
C SER A 24 1.03 -6.78 17.71
N HIS A 25 1.41 -7.51 18.74
CA HIS A 25 1.37 -8.97 18.71
C HIS A 25 -0.06 -9.53 18.89
N GLU A 26 -0.97 -8.70 19.42
CA GLU A 26 -2.35 -9.08 19.71
C GLU A 26 -3.33 -8.27 18.85
N PRO A 27 -4.51 -8.82 18.52
CA PRO A 27 -5.56 -8.08 17.86
C PRO A 27 -6.15 -7.00 18.77
N ASP A 28 -6.70 -5.93 18.18
CA ASP A 28 -7.48 -4.96 18.93
C ASP A 28 -8.85 -5.56 19.33
N ARG A 29 -9.35 -5.17 20.51
CA ARG A 29 -10.65 -5.65 21.01
C ARG A 29 -11.85 -5.25 20.14
N ASP A 30 -11.73 -4.12 19.43
CA ASP A 30 -12.81 -3.51 18.63
C ASP A 30 -12.66 -3.82 17.13
N GLU A 31 -11.92 -4.84 16.74
CA GLU A 31 -11.84 -5.26 15.33
C GLU A 31 -13.21 -5.70 14.83
N LEU A 32 -13.46 -5.50 13.53
CA LEU A 32 -14.69 -6.01 12.92
C LEU A 32 -14.75 -7.53 13.11
N ASP A 33 -15.88 -8.03 13.62
CA ASP A 33 -16.12 -9.46 13.69
C ASP A 33 -16.39 -10.08 12.31
N THR A 34 -16.53 -11.40 12.26
CA THR A 34 -16.72 -12.13 10.99
C THR A 34 -17.97 -11.69 10.23
N ASP A 35 -19.06 -11.38 10.95
CA ASP A 35 -20.33 -11.01 10.33
C ASP A 35 -20.29 -9.54 9.85
N GLU A 36 -19.68 -8.64 10.62
CA GLU A 36 -19.39 -7.27 10.20
C GLU A 36 -18.50 -7.26 8.96
N ALA A 37 -17.45 -8.10 8.94
CA ALA A 37 -16.54 -8.28 7.82
C ALA A 37 -17.27 -8.72 6.54
N LYS A 38 -18.16 -9.71 6.64
CA LYS A 38 -18.96 -10.20 5.52
C LYS A 38 -19.95 -9.14 5.03
N ARG A 39 -20.66 -8.45 5.94
CA ARG A 39 -21.56 -7.34 5.59
C ARG A 39 -20.82 -6.23 4.87
N PHE A 40 -19.61 -5.89 5.31
CA PHE A 40 -18.78 -4.89 4.62
C PHE A 40 -18.45 -5.34 3.19
N VAL A 41 -17.96 -6.56 3.01
CA VAL A 41 -17.67 -7.13 1.67
C VAL A 41 -18.91 -7.10 0.76
N GLU A 42 -20.08 -7.45 1.29
CA GLU A 42 -21.36 -7.40 0.56
C GLU A 42 -21.74 -5.97 0.17
N SER A 43 -21.53 -5.00 1.05
CA SER A 43 -21.86 -3.60 0.81
C SER A 43 -21.03 -2.95 -0.30
N ILE A 44 -19.79 -3.40 -0.53
CA ILE A 44 -18.89 -2.87 -1.56
C ILE A 44 -18.99 -3.63 -2.90
N ALA A 45 -19.63 -4.79 -2.94
CA ALA A 45 -19.71 -5.64 -4.13
C ALA A 45 -20.30 -4.93 -5.38
N PRO A 46 -21.32 -4.05 -5.27
CA PRO A 46 -21.83 -3.30 -6.42
C PRO A 46 -20.77 -2.43 -7.11
N LEU A 47 -19.76 -1.96 -6.38
CA LEU A 47 -18.68 -1.11 -6.92
C LEU A 47 -17.63 -1.92 -7.69
N LYS A 48 -17.64 -3.25 -7.57
CA LYS A 48 -16.61 -4.16 -8.13
C LYS A 48 -15.18 -3.64 -7.91
N PRO A 49 -14.80 -3.34 -6.66
CA PRO A 49 -13.49 -2.76 -6.38
C PRO A 49 -12.39 -3.80 -6.53
N MET A 50 -11.13 -3.32 -6.56
CA MET A 50 -9.99 -4.13 -6.16
C MET A 50 -9.87 -4.06 -4.64
N LEU A 51 -10.08 -5.16 -3.94
CA LEU A 51 -9.97 -5.25 -2.48
C LEU A 51 -8.57 -5.76 -2.10
N ILE A 52 -7.81 -4.93 -1.38
CA ILE A 52 -6.50 -5.30 -0.84
C ILE A 52 -6.67 -5.60 0.63
N LEU A 53 -6.54 -6.86 1.01
CA LEU A 53 -6.56 -7.30 2.39
C LEU A 53 -5.16 -7.16 3.00
N SER A 54 -5.06 -6.38 4.05
CA SER A 54 -3.82 -6.13 4.80
C SER A 54 -4.09 -6.15 6.30
N GLY A 55 -3.18 -5.62 7.10
CA GLY A 55 -3.37 -5.54 8.54
C GLY A 55 -2.05 -5.26 9.23
N GLY A 56 -1.89 -5.80 10.42
CA GLY A 56 -0.60 -6.22 10.92
C GLY A 56 -0.08 -7.33 10.01
N GLU A 57 -0.48 -8.57 10.30
CA GLU A 57 -0.31 -9.71 9.39
C GLU A 57 -1.68 -10.39 9.19
N PRO A 58 -2.28 -10.28 8.00
CA PRO A 58 -3.63 -10.79 7.77
C PRO A 58 -3.74 -12.31 7.93
N LEU A 59 -2.64 -13.07 7.74
CA LEU A 59 -2.61 -14.52 7.92
C LEU A 59 -2.80 -14.97 9.39
N LEU A 60 -2.70 -14.03 10.33
CA LEU A 60 -3.03 -14.30 11.74
C LEU A 60 -4.52 -14.20 12.05
N ARG A 61 -5.32 -13.65 11.13
CA ARG A 61 -6.77 -13.53 11.33
C ARG A 61 -7.47 -14.85 11.03
N PRO A 62 -8.19 -15.46 12.02
CA PRO A 62 -8.75 -16.82 11.88
C PRO A 62 -9.78 -16.97 10.75
N ASP A 63 -10.59 -15.93 10.50
CA ASP A 63 -11.65 -15.91 9.50
C ASP A 63 -11.23 -15.29 8.14
N LEU A 64 -9.92 -15.13 7.91
CA LEU A 64 -9.39 -14.57 6.66
C LEU A 64 -9.93 -15.27 5.41
N PHE A 65 -9.82 -16.60 5.34
CA PHE A 65 -10.25 -17.36 4.17
C PHE A 65 -11.77 -17.35 3.92
N PRO A 66 -12.64 -17.48 4.95
CA PRO A 66 -14.06 -17.17 4.81
C PRO A 66 -14.36 -15.81 4.19
N ILE A 67 -13.67 -14.75 4.63
CA ILE A 67 -13.83 -13.38 4.10
C ILE A 67 -13.40 -13.33 2.63
N ILE A 68 -12.22 -13.88 2.28
CA ILE A 68 -11.72 -13.93 0.90
C ILE A 68 -12.72 -14.65 -0.01
N ARG A 69 -13.15 -15.87 0.36
CA ARG A 69 -14.11 -16.65 -0.44
C ARG A 69 -15.43 -15.91 -0.64
N ARG A 70 -15.92 -15.20 0.39
CA ARG A 70 -17.11 -14.37 0.24
C ARG A 70 -16.92 -13.25 -0.75
N ALA A 71 -15.79 -12.52 -0.69
CA ALA A 71 -15.47 -11.44 -1.63
C ALA A 71 -15.37 -11.96 -3.08
N VAL A 72 -14.64 -13.06 -3.27
CA VAL A 72 -14.47 -13.69 -4.60
C VAL A 72 -15.81 -14.19 -5.16
N SER A 73 -16.69 -14.80 -4.35
CA SER A 73 -18.01 -15.26 -4.78
C SER A 73 -18.94 -14.14 -5.24
N LEU A 74 -18.68 -12.91 -4.78
CA LEU A 74 -19.38 -11.68 -5.21
C LEU A 74 -18.71 -10.99 -6.41
N GLY A 75 -17.69 -11.61 -7.00
CA GLY A 75 -16.96 -11.07 -8.15
C GLY A 75 -16.00 -9.93 -7.83
N ILE A 76 -15.64 -9.75 -6.54
CA ILE A 76 -14.63 -8.78 -6.10
C ILE A 76 -13.24 -9.38 -6.36
N ARG A 77 -12.38 -8.60 -7.00
CA ARG A 77 -10.97 -8.97 -7.17
C ARG A 77 -10.21 -8.74 -5.86
N VAL A 78 -9.67 -9.81 -5.28
CA VAL A 78 -8.97 -9.77 -3.98
C VAL A 78 -7.46 -9.89 -4.18
N SER A 79 -6.69 -9.03 -3.51
CA SER A 79 -5.23 -9.15 -3.32
C SER A 79 -4.92 -9.23 -1.83
N LEU A 80 -3.91 -10.03 -1.46
CA LEU A 80 -3.47 -10.22 -0.08
C LEU A 80 -2.11 -9.55 0.11
N ALA A 81 -1.95 -8.70 1.14
CA ALA A 81 -0.68 -8.07 1.49
C ALA A 81 -0.15 -8.65 2.79
N SER A 82 0.96 -9.38 2.73
CA SER A 82 1.57 -10.12 3.83
C SER A 82 3.05 -9.76 3.98
N ASN A 83 3.60 -9.98 5.17
CA ASN A 83 5.04 -9.94 5.38
C ASN A 83 5.76 -11.20 4.84
N GLY A 84 5.00 -12.25 4.49
CA GLY A 84 5.49 -13.48 3.86
C GLY A 84 6.04 -14.53 4.82
N THR A 85 6.34 -14.16 6.07
CA THR A 85 7.09 -15.03 7.00
C THR A 85 6.33 -16.27 7.48
N LEU A 86 4.99 -16.23 7.39
CA LEU A 86 4.12 -17.33 7.85
C LEU A 86 3.68 -18.26 6.71
N ILE A 87 4.10 -18.01 5.47
CA ILE A 87 3.61 -18.76 4.31
C ILE A 87 4.32 -20.10 4.18
N THR A 88 3.75 -21.13 4.80
CA THR A 88 4.14 -22.53 4.56
C THR A 88 3.60 -23.05 3.23
N THR A 89 3.99 -24.25 2.82
CA THR A 89 3.46 -24.90 1.60
C THR A 89 1.94 -25.05 1.69
N GLU A 90 1.42 -25.53 2.82
CA GLU A 90 -0.01 -25.75 3.06
C GLU A 90 -0.78 -24.42 3.07
N LEU A 91 -0.16 -23.34 3.58
CA LEU A 91 -0.78 -22.03 3.57
C LEU A 91 -0.79 -21.41 2.17
N ALA A 92 0.27 -21.61 1.39
CA ALA A 92 0.34 -21.20 -0.01
C ALA A 92 -0.75 -21.88 -0.87
N GLU A 93 -1.02 -23.16 -0.65
CA GLU A 93 -2.12 -23.90 -1.28
C GLU A 93 -3.48 -23.31 -0.88
N LYS A 94 -3.72 -23.07 0.41
CA LYS A 94 -4.95 -22.42 0.87
C LYS A 94 -5.16 -21.02 0.29
N ILE A 95 -4.08 -20.23 0.12
CA ILE A 95 -4.13 -18.92 -0.51
C ILE A 95 -4.54 -19.07 -1.99
N ALA A 96 -3.91 -19.98 -2.73
CA ALA A 96 -4.25 -20.23 -4.13
C ALA A 96 -5.71 -20.68 -4.30
N ASP A 97 -6.18 -21.64 -3.49
CA ASP A 97 -7.54 -22.17 -3.51
C ASP A 97 -8.61 -21.16 -3.08
N SER A 98 -8.20 -20.11 -2.37
CA SER A 98 -9.13 -19.06 -1.91
C SER A 98 -9.63 -18.13 -3.01
N GLY A 99 -8.95 -18.10 -4.17
CA GLY A 99 -9.27 -17.21 -5.28
C GLY A 99 -8.59 -15.83 -5.19
N VAL A 100 -7.58 -15.66 -4.33
CA VAL A 100 -6.73 -14.47 -4.31
C VAL A 100 -6.04 -14.32 -5.67
N SER A 101 -6.15 -13.13 -6.26
CA SER A 101 -5.59 -12.84 -7.59
C SER A 101 -4.10 -12.52 -7.58
N ARG A 102 -3.55 -12.03 -6.47
CA ARG A 102 -2.14 -11.68 -6.28
C ARG A 102 -1.80 -11.56 -4.80
N VAL A 103 -0.61 -11.99 -4.41
CA VAL A 103 -0.05 -11.78 -3.07
C VAL A 103 1.05 -10.73 -3.13
N SER A 104 0.99 -9.72 -2.25
CA SER A 104 2.04 -8.72 -2.11
C SER A 104 2.93 -9.08 -0.93
N ILE A 105 4.21 -9.31 -1.17
CA ILE A 105 5.20 -9.64 -0.13
C ILE A 105 6.13 -8.46 0.08
N SER A 106 6.32 -8.09 1.33
CA SER A 106 7.18 -6.98 1.70
C SER A 106 8.64 -7.40 1.78
N LEU A 107 9.52 -6.82 0.94
CA LEU A 107 10.97 -6.95 1.03
C LEU A 107 11.63 -5.57 0.95
N ASP A 108 12.34 -5.16 2.02
CA ASP A 108 12.94 -3.83 2.14
C ASP A 108 14.48 -3.83 2.07
N GLY A 109 15.07 -4.93 1.64
CA GLY A 109 16.47 -5.13 1.33
C GLY A 109 16.65 -6.30 0.39
N ALA A 110 17.73 -6.30 -0.39
CA ALA A 110 18.05 -7.39 -1.30
C ALA A 110 18.78 -8.56 -0.60
N ASP A 111 19.08 -8.40 0.68
CA ASP A 111 19.65 -9.41 1.56
C ASP A 111 19.13 -9.28 2.99
N ALA A 112 19.46 -10.26 3.83
CA ALA A 112 19.05 -10.31 5.22
C ALA A 112 19.58 -9.10 6.02
N ALA A 113 20.81 -8.67 5.78
CA ALA A 113 21.42 -7.59 6.53
C ALA A 113 20.63 -6.28 6.46
N MET A 114 20.14 -5.94 5.26
CA MET A 114 19.35 -4.72 5.05
C MET A 114 17.87 -4.91 5.40
N HIS A 115 17.26 -6.03 4.99
CA HIS A 115 15.84 -6.27 5.25
C HIS A 115 15.55 -6.39 6.75
N ASP A 116 16.32 -7.20 7.46
CA ASP A 116 16.12 -7.49 8.87
C ASP A 116 16.34 -6.27 9.75
N LEU A 117 17.19 -5.33 9.34
CA LEU A 117 17.40 -4.05 10.01
C LEU A 117 16.08 -3.29 10.23
N GLY A 118 15.19 -3.34 9.27
CA GLY A 118 13.89 -2.64 9.32
C GLY A 118 12.74 -3.50 9.84
N ARG A 119 12.78 -4.80 9.62
CA ARG A 119 11.64 -5.71 9.84
C ARG A 119 11.82 -6.72 10.95
N GLY A 120 13.05 -7.00 11.37
CA GLY A 120 13.38 -7.94 12.44
C GLY A 120 14.22 -9.11 11.94
N GLN A 121 15.07 -9.59 12.83
CA GLN A 121 16.03 -10.66 12.55
C GLN A 121 15.37 -11.93 12.01
N GLY A 122 15.92 -12.47 10.91
CA GLY A 122 15.45 -13.70 10.25
C GLY A 122 14.22 -13.53 9.37
N SER A 123 13.64 -12.33 9.29
CA SER A 123 12.43 -12.07 8.50
C SER A 123 12.69 -12.17 6.98
N PHE A 124 13.92 -11.87 6.51
CA PHE A 124 14.28 -12.03 5.10
C PHE A 124 14.22 -13.48 4.62
N GLU A 125 14.84 -14.37 5.37
CA GLU A 125 14.87 -15.80 5.02
C GLU A 125 13.47 -16.41 5.06
N GLN A 126 12.68 -16.06 6.08
CA GLN A 126 11.31 -16.52 6.19
C GLN A 126 10.42 -15.98 5.05
N ALA A 127 10.51 -14.70 4.71
CA ALA A 127 9.75 -14.08 3.63
C ALA A 127 10.12 -14.65 2.25
N THR A 128 11.42 -14.85 1.99
CA THR A 128 11.90 -15.47 0.73
C THR A 128 11.46 -16.93 0.65
N LYS A 129 11.46 -17.68 1.75
CA LYS A 129 10.90 -19.03 1.80
C LYS A 129 9.39 -19.03 1.52
N GLY A 130 8.65 -18.07 2.07
CA GLY A 130 7.23 -17.86 1.75
C GLY A 130 7.00 -17.59 0.26
N ILE A 131 7.86 -16.80 -0.38
CA ILE A 131 7.82 -16.56 -1.83
C ILE A 131 8.05 -17.86 -2.62
N GLU A 132 9.04 -18.66 -2.22
CA GLU A 132 9.28 -19.97 -2.86
C GLU A 132 8.04 -20.88 -2.80
N ASN A 133 7.34 -20.88 -1.65
CA ASN A 133 6.12 -21.66 -1.48
C ASN A 133 4.96 -21.15 -2.37
N LEU A 134 4.89 -19.85 -2.68
CA LEU A 134 3.89 -19.26 -3.57
C LEU A 134 4.16 -19.52 -5.06
N ARG A 135 5.41 -19.72 -5.46
CA ARG A 135 5.80 -19.87 -6.88
C ARG A 135 5.01 -20.99 -7.57
N GLY A 136 4.46 -20.64 -8.74
CA GLY A 136 3.66 -21.59 -9.55
C GLY A 136 2.25 -21.86 -9.01
N ARG A 137 1.87 -21.28 -7.84
CA ARG A 137 0.53 -21.43 -7.25
C ARG A 137 -0.32 -20.17 -7.43
N VAL A 138 0.26 -19.02 -7.13
CA VAL A 138 -0.43 -17.72 -7.27
C VAL A 138 0.60 -16.65 -7.62
N ASP A 139 0.19 -15.68 -8.44
CA ASP A 139 1.02 -14.52 -8.76
C ASP A 139 1.37 -13.74 -7.50
N PHE A 140 2.62 -13.31 -7.40
CA PHE A 140 3.05 -12.44 -6.31
C PHE A 140 3.79 -11.20 -6.82
N GLN A 141 3.79 -10.17 -6.00
CA GLN A 141 4.57 -8.96 -6.20
C GLN A 141 5.43 -8.67 -4.98
N ILE A 142 6.52 -7.94 -5.16
CA ILE A 142 7.34 -7.43 -4.08
C ILE A 142 6.94 -5.99 -3.81
N ASN A 143 6.71 -5.67 -2.53
CA ASN A 143 6.54 -4.30 -2.04
C ASN A 143 7.83 -3.88 -1.34
N PHE A 144 8.51 -2.88 -1.90
CA PHE A 144 9.72 -2.28 -1.35
C PHE A 144 9.45 -0.89 -0.83
N THR A 145 9.68 -0.65 0.47
CA THR A 145 9.50 0.67 1.08
C THR A 145 10.84 1.38 1.19
N VAL A 146 11.03 2.43 0.40
CA VAL A 146 12.22 3.28 0.40
C VAL A 146 12.25 4.13 1.66
N THR A 147 13.34 4.02 2.39
CA THR A 147 13.70 4.84 3.54
C THR A 147 15.10 5.43 3.35
N ARG A 148 15.50 6.34 4.23
CA ARG A 148 16.89 6.86 4.22
C ARG A 148 17.93 5.76 4.40
N LYS A 149 17.59 4.69 5.15
CA LYS A 149 18.51 3.59 5.46
C LYS A 149 18.76 2.65 4.28
N ASN A 150 17.72 2.39 3.47
CA ASN A 150 17.78 1.39 2.39
C ASN A 150 17.71 1.98 0.97
N GLN A 151 17.83 3.30 0.80
CA GLN A 151 17.73 3.96 -0.51
C GLN A 151 18.78 3.51 -1.54
N SER A 152 19.87 2.91 -1.09
CA SER A 152 20.90 2.30 -1.96
C SER A 152 20.50 0.94 -2.54
N GLU A 153 19.46 0.31 -1.99
CA GLU A 153 19.03 -1.03 -2.41
C GLU A 153 18.20 -1.04 -3.71
N LEU A 154 17.84 0.12 -4.23
CA LEU A 154 16.88 0.22 -5.34
C LEU A 154 17.19 -0.75 -6.49
N ILE A 155 18.41 -0.72 -7.02
CA ILE A 155 18.80 -1.58 -8.17
C ILE A 155 18.82 -3.05 -7.77
N ARG A 156 19.38 -3.35 -6.59
CA ARG A 156 19.47 -4.71 -6.07
C ARG A 156 18.09 -5.34 -5.84
N ILE A 157 17.09 -4.54 -5.47
CA ILE A 157 15.69 -4.98 -5.32
C ILE A 157 15.05 -5.31 -6.67
N PHE A 158 15.36 -4.56 -7.74
CA PHE A 158 14.94 -4.94 -9.09
C PHE A 158 15.50 -6.31 -9.47
N ASP A 159 16.81 -6.52 -9.29
CA ASP A 159 17.48 -7.80 -9.59
C ASP A 159 16.89 -8.95 -8.75
N LEU A 160 16.63 -8.70 -7.47
CA LEU A 160 16.01 -9.70 -6.59
C LEU A 160 14.58 -10.03 -7.03
N ALA A 161 13.77 -9.04 -7.39
CA ALA A 161 12.39 -9.25 -7.83
C ALA A 161 12.32 -10.14 -9.08
N GLU A 162 13.19 -9.89 -10.07
CA GLU A 162 13.29 -10.72 -11.29
C GLU A 162 13.79 -12.12 -10.97
N LYS A 163 14.84 -12.26 -10.14
CA LYS A 163 15.39 -13.56 -9.71
C LYS A 163 14.36 -14.43 -8.99
N LEU A 164 13.54 -13.81 -8.16
CA LEU A 164 12.46 -14.51 -7.45
C LEU A 164 11.27 -14.85 -8.36
N GLY A 165 11.16 -14.23 -9.53
CA GLY A 165 10.05 -14.42 -10.46
C GLY A 165 8.79 -13.65 -10.06
N ALA A 166 8.95 -12.48 -9.45
CA ALA A 166 7.84 -11.62 -9.12
C ALA A 166 7.11 -11.12 -10.37
N ALA A 167 5.79 -11.09 -10.35
CA ALA A 167 4.99 -10.52 -11.43
C ALA A 167 5.08 -8.97 -11.46
N ALA A 168 5.36 -8.36 -10.31
CA ALA A 168 5.50 -6.90 -10.21
C ALA A 168 6.41 -6.49 -9.04
N LEU A 169 6.97 -5.28 -9.14
CA LEU A 169 7.65 -4.57 -8.07
C LEU A 169 6.91 -3.26 -7.78
N HIS A 170 6.41 -3.12 -6.54
CA HIS A 170 5.82 -1.88 -6.07
C HIS A 170 6.78 -1.15 -5.15
N ILE A 171 7.20 0.04 -5.55
CA ILE A 171 8.16 0.87 -4.83
C ILE A 171 7.38 1.95 -4.08
N PHE A 172 7.37 1.84 -2.75
CA PHE A 172 6.74 2.79 -1.85
C PHE A 172 7.77 3.79 -1.34
N PHE A 173 7.44 5.07 -1.34
CA PHE A 173 8.25 6.08 -0.67
C PHE A 173 7.66 6.35 0.71
N LEU A 174 8.47 6.23 1.75
CA LEU A 174 8.02 6.35 3.14
C LEU A 174 7.20 7.63 3.36
N VAL A 175 6.05 7.46 4.00
CA VAL A 175 5.25 8.54 4.59
C VAL A 175 5.35 8.38 6.11
N PRO A 176 5.74 9.42 6.85
CA PRO A 176 5.87 9.35 8.31
C PRO A 176 4.50 9.20 8.96
N THR A 177 4.10 7.95 9.19
CA THR A 177 2.80 7.53 9.76
C THR A 177 3.02 6.26 10.58
N GLY A 178 2.27 6.09 11.67
CA GLY A 178 2.46 4.99 12.61
C GLY A 178 3.82 5.06 13.28
N ARG A 179 4.65 4.02 13.14
CA ARG A 179 6.04 4.01 13.65
C ARG A 179 7.06 4.66 12.72
N GLY A 180 6.68 4.98 11.46
CA GLY A 180 7.55 5.68 10.53
C GLY A 180 7.83 7.12 10.98
N ARG A 181 9.08 7.55 10.93
CA ARG A 181 9.53 8.85 11.42
C ARG A 181 9.95 9.76 10.26
N GLU A 182 9.91 11.08 10.49
CA GLU A 182 10.36 12.07 9.52
C GLU A 182 11.85 11.90 9.18
N GLU A 183 12.67 11.55 10.15
CA GLU A 183 14.10 11.30 9.97
C GLU A 183 14.42 10.13 9.02
N ASP A 184 13.48 9.20 8.83
CA ASP A 184 13.62 8.07 7.91
C ASP A 184 13.21 8.43 6.47
N VAL A 185 12.61 9.59 6.23
CA VAL A 185 12.20 10.07 4.89
C VAL A 185 13.44 10.56 4.14
N ILE A 186 13.57 10.15 2.87
CA ILE A 186 14.64 10.65 1.99
C ILE A 186 14.39 12.11 1.61
N THR A 187 15.45 12.83 1.23
CA THR A 187 15.34 14.23 0.81
C THR A 187 14.56 14.36 -0.51
N PRO A 188 13.93 15.52 -0.79
CA PRO A 188 13.22 15.76 -2.06
C PRO A 188 14.11 15.57 -3.30
N VAL A 189 15.36 16.01 -3.24
CA VAL A 189 16.33 15.82 -4.31
C VAL A 189 16.61 14.35 -4.54
N ARG A 190 16.87 13.60 -3.47
CA ARG A 190 17.11 12.16 -3.56
C ARG A 190 15.90 11.39 -4.07
N GLN A 191 14.69 11.80 -3.69
CA GLN A 191 13.46 11.22 -4.23
C GLN A 191 13.37 11.42 -5.75
N GLU A 192 13.63 12.62 -6.24
CA GLU A 192 13.62 12.93 -7.68
C GLU A 192 14.67 12.10 -8.45
N GLU A 193 15.89 11.97 -7.92
CA GLU A 193 16.94 11.13 -8.50
C GLU A 193 16.51 9.67 -8.59
N MET A 194 15.93 9.12 -7.52
CA MET A 194 15.44 7.74 -7.50
C MET A 194 14.28 7.52 -8.47
N LEU A 195 13.37 8.48 -8.60
CA LEU A 195 12.28 8.39 -9.59
C LEU A 195 12.81 8.33 -11.01
N ARG A 196 13.87 9.08 -11.33
CA ARG A 196 14.56 9.01 -12.64
C ARG A 196 15.29 7.68 -12.82
N GLN A 197 15.92 7.14 -11.78
CA GLN A 197 16.53 5.82 -11.82
C GLN A 197 15.48 4.72 -12.08
N ILE A 198 14.33 4.77 -11.40
CA ILE A 198 13.22 3.84 -11.63
C ILE A 198 12.77 3.87 -13.08
N GLU A 199 12.58 5.06 -13.65
CA GLU A 199 12.18 5.22 -15.06
C GLU A 199 13.20 4.60 -16.02
N GLY A 200 14.50 4.78 -15.74
CA GLY A 200 15.58 4.19 -16.54
C GLY A 200 15.66 2.65 -16.42
N GLU A 201 15.34 2.10 -15.24
CA GLU A 201 15.30 0.65 -15.06
C GLU A 201 14.10 0.02 -15.78
N MET A 202 12.97 0.69 -15.85
CA MET A 202 11.79 0.20 -16.58
C MET A 202 12.02 0.09 -18.08
N ASP A 203 12.93 0.89 -18.66
CA ASP A 203 13.34 0.76 -20.08
C ASP A 203 14.11 -0.55 -20.36
N ARG A 204 14.74 -1.13 -19.34
CA ARG A 204 15.67 -2.25 -19.46
C ARG A 204 15.10 -3.59 -19.03
N ARG A 205 13.93 -3.57 -18.37
CA ARG A 205 13.34 -4.74 -17.69
C ARG A 205 11.92 -5.00 -18.17
N THR A 206 11.50 -6.26 -18.07
CA THR A 206 10.11 -6.66 -18.39
C THR A 206 9.20 -6.69 -17.16
N LEU A 207 9.75 -6.47 -15.97
CA LEU A 207 9.04 -6.48 -14.70
C LEU A 207 8.00 -5.34 -14.65
N GLU A 208 6.77 -5.66 -14.27
CA GLU A 208 5.76 -4.63 -14.00
C GLU A 208 6.20 -3.79 -12.80
N VAL A 209 6.32 -2.48 -12.95
CA VAL A 209 6.75 -1.58 -11.86
C VAL A 209 5.67 -0.55 -11.55
N GLN A 210 5.41 -0.36 -10.25
CA GLN A 210 4.48 0.66 -9.76
C GLN A 210 5.16 1.51 -8.69
N VAL A 211 5.08 2.85 -8.85
CA VAL A 211 5.54 3.81 -7.84
C VAL A 211 4.37 4.26 -6.98
N THR A 212 4.52 4.19 -5.66
CA THR A 212 3.47 4.50 -4.68
C THR A 212 4.00 5.51 -3.66
N CYS A 213 3.13 6.41 -3.19
CA CYS A 213 3.45 7.50 -2.26
C CYS A 213 4.48 8.53 -2.80
N ALA A 214 4.77 8.50 -4.10
CA ALA A 214 5.55 9.51 -4.80
C ALA A 214 4.83 9.95 -6.09
N PRO A 215 3.70 10.69 -5.97
CA PRO A 215 2.91 11.12 -7.12
C PRO A 215 3.69 12.01 -8.09
N GLN A 216 4.83 12.56 -7.67
CA GLN A 216 5.79 13.29 -8.51
C GLN A 216 6.27 12.47 -9.71
N TYR A 217 6.24 11.14 -9.61
CA TYR A 217 6.55 10.23 -10.72
C TYR A 217 5.68 10.49 -11.96
N ALA A 218 4.44 10.98 -11.79
CA ALA A 218 3.57 11.35 -12.91
C ALA A 218 4.18 12.39 -13.88
N ARG A 219 5.15 13.17 -13.43
CA ARG A 219 5.86 14.16 -14.24
C ARG A 219 6.98 13.54 -15.10
N LEU A 220 7.53 12.44 -14.66
CA LEU A 220 8.69 11.76 -15.26
C LEU A 220 8.28 10.58 -16.13
N LYS A 221 7.08 10.01 -15.85
CA LYS A 221 6.57 8.80 -16.47
C LYS A 221 6.43 8.97 -17.99
N ARG A 222 7.07 8.06 -18.73
CA ARG A 222 6.95 7.97 -20.19
C ARG A 222 5.65 7.24 -20.59
N PRO A 223 5.12 7.50 -21.80
CA PRO A 223 4.02 6.72 -22.35
C PRO A 223 4.35 5.22 -22.36
N GLY A 224 3.43 4.40 -21.87
CA GLY A 224 3.64 2.95 -21.78
C GLY A 224 4.26 2.44 -20.48
N HIS A 225 4.92 3.27 -19.69
CA HIS A 225 5.53 2.85 -18.42
C HIS A 225 4.54 2.86 -17.26
N GLY A 226 4.52 1.76 -16.51
CA GLY A 226 3.71 1.55 -15.31
C GLY A 226 2.20 1.61 -15.57
N ARG A 227 1.41 1.05 -14.70
CA ARG A 227 -0.06 1.13 -14.76
C ARG A 227 -0.58 2.34 -13.98
N GLY A 228 -1.68 2.92 -14.46
CA GLY A 228 -2.37 4.03 -13.81
C GLY A 228 -1.98 5.42 -14.33
N SER A 229 -2.77 6.42 -13.96
CA SER A 229 -2.64 7.81 -14.40
C SER A 229 -1.48 8.55 -13.74
N GLY A 230 -0.80 7.94 -12.78
CA GLY A 230 0.09 8.66 -11.86
C GLY A 230 -0.72 9.50 -10.87
N GLY A 231 -0.01 10.29 -10.04
CA GLY A 231 -0.64 11.16 -9.07
C GLY A 231 -1.14 10.47 -7.80
N CYS A 232 -1.63 11.27 -6.87
CA CYS A 232 -2.18 10.79 -5.62
C CYS A 232 -3.62 10.29 -5.80
N LEU A 233 -3.88 9.04 -5.40
CA LEU A 233 -5.21 8.41 -5.51
C LEU A 233 -6.06 8.56 -4.25
N ALA A 234 -5.53 9.13 -3.16
CA ALA A 234 -6.24 9.31 -1.91
C ALA A 234 -7.60 10.00 -2.12
N GLY A 235 -8.71 9.34 -1.75
CA GLY A 235 -10.07 9.83 -1.91
C GLY A 235 -10.57 9.96 -3.35
N ARG A 236 -9.74 9.69 -4.37
CA ARG A 236 -10.07 9.79 -5.81
C ARG A 236 -10.30 8.44 -6.48
N GLY A 237 -9.51 7.46 -6.17
CA GLY A 237 -9.57 6.10 -6.70
C GLY A 237 -9.04 5.07 -5.72
N PHE A 238 -8.68 5.52 -4.52
CA PHE A 238 -8.21 4.71 -3.41
C PHE A 238 -8.85 5.18 -2.11
N VAL A 239 -9.23 4.22 -1.27
CA VAL A 239 -9.73 4.46 0.08
C VAL A 239 -9.20 3.36 1.00
N PHE A 240 -9.09 3.67 2.28
CA PHE A 240 -8.63 2.75 3.30
C PHE A 240 -9.72 2.54 4.35
N VAL A 241 -9.90 1.29 4.77
CA VAL A 241 -10.78 0.92 5.88
C VAL A 241 -9.93 0.30 6.98
N SER A 242 -10.06 0.81 8.20
CA SER A 242 -9.34 0.27 9.35
C SER A 242 -9.97 -1.04 9.84
N ARG A 243 -9.25 -1.76 10.67
CA ARG A 243 -9.72 -2.96 11.36
C ARG A 243 -10.97 -2.73 12.24
N LYS A 244 -11.22 -1.48 12.62
CA LYS A 244 -12.41 -1.05 13.39
C LYS A 244 -13.57 -0.58 12.50
N GLY A 245 -13.40 -0.63 11.16
CA GLY A 245 -14.43 -0.18 10.23
C GLY A 245 -14.43 1.32 9.95
N GLU A 246 -13.44 2.05 10.41
CA GLU A 246 -13.30 3.47 10.10
C GLU A 246 -12.77 3.67 8.68
N VAL A 247 -13.26 4.66 7.96
CA VAL A 247 -12.93 4.95 6.58
C VAL A 247 -12.01 6.18 6.51
N TYR A 248 -10.95 6.08 5.68
CA TYR A 248 -9.94 7.11 5.47
C TYR A 248 -9.65 7.28 3.98
N PRO A 249 -9.25 8.48 3.51
CA PRO A 249 -8.90 8.69 2.10
C PRO A 249 -7.71 7.83 1.63
N CYS A 250 -6.81 7.49 2.56
CA CYS A 250 -5.61 6.70 2.31
C CYS A 250 -5.12 6.08 3.62
N GLY A 251 -4.46 4.92 3.57
CA GLY A 251 -3.91 4.25 4.75
C GLY A 251 -2.78 5.01 5.47
N TYR A 252 -2.26 6.07 4.87
CA TYR A 252 -1.23 6.95 5.45
C TYR A 252 -1.77 8.32 5.87
N LEU A 253 -3.06 8.60 5.62
CA LEU A 253 -3.69 9.89 5.95
C LEU A 253 -4.71 9.66 7.07
N PRO A 254 -4.40 9.99 8.33
CA PRO A 254 -5.26 9.73 9.49
C PRO A 254 -6.41 10.74 9.59
N LEU A 255 -7.14 10.92 8.49
CA LEU A 255 -8.33 11.77 8.38
C LEU A 255 -9.54 10.84 8.28
N ARG A 256 -10.21 10.60 9.41
CA ARG A 256 -11.42 9.77 9.46
C ARG A 256 -12.56 10.49 8.72
N VAL A 257 -13.13 9.84 7.71
CA VAL A 257 -14.23 10.37 6.89
C VAL A 257 -15.56 9.67 7.13
N GLY A 258 -15.59 8.66 7.98
CA GLY A 258 -16.79 7.92 8.38
C GLY A 258 -16.44 6.57 9.01
N SER A 259 -17.48 5.78 9.32
CA SER A 259 -17.36 4.41 9.79
C SER A 259 -18.43 3.53 9.16
N ILE A 260 -18.06 2.32 8.71
CA ILE A 260 -19.01 1.34 8.15
C ILE A 260 -19.96 0.75 9.20
N ARG A 261 -19.69 0.97 10.48
CA ARG A 261 -20.61 0.66 11.58
C ARG A 261 -21.71 1.70 11.73
N GLU A 262 -21.49 2.93 11.25
CA GLU A 262 -22.41 4.06 11.37
C GLU A 262 -23.23 4.27 10.10
N LYS A 263 -22.59 4.06 8.93
CA LYS A 263 -23.17 4.33 7.60
C LYS A 263 -22.74 3.30 6.56
N ASN A 264 -23.53 3.16 5.51
CA ASN A 264 -23.11 2.35 4.37
C ASN A 264 -21.85 2.94 3.72
N PHE A 265 -20.92 2.05 3.31
CA PHE A 265 -19.67 2.47 2.69
C PHE A 265 -19.87 3.35 1.44
N ILE A 266 -20.84 3.04 0.59
CA ILE A 266 -21.13 3.82 -0.63
C ILE A 266 -21.55 5.25 -0.25
N GLU A 267 -22.39 5.40 0.78
CA GLU A 267 -22.79 6.71 1.29
C GLU A 267 -21.59 7.53 1.76
N ILE A 268 -20.67 6.92 2.50
CA ILE A 268 -19.43 7.57 2.95
C ILE A 268 -18.57 7.96 1.74
N TRP A 269 -18.38 7.03 0.81
CA TRP A 269 -17.57 7.24 -0.39
C TRP A 269 -18.09 8.40 -1.24
N GLU A 270 -19.38 8.50 -1.45
CA GLU A 270 -19.99 9.51 -2.33
C GLU A 270 -20.11 10.88 -1.66
N ASN A 271 -20.46 10.93 -0.38
CA ASN A 271 -20.95 12.16 0.28
C ASN A 271 -19.97 12.79 1.27
N SER A 272 -18.79 12.15 1.59
CA SER A 272 -17.83 12.80 2.50
C SER A 272 -17.27 14.10 1.90
N PRO A 273 -17.37 15.23 2.63
CA PRO A 273 -16.82 16.51 2.17
C PRO A 273 -15.32 16.48 1.94
N GLU A 274 -14.58 15.73 2.75
CA GLU A 274 -13.12 15.57 2.63
C GLU A 274 -12.74 14.81 1.37
N LEU A 275 -13.48 13.74 1.03
CA LEU A 275 -13.28 12.99 -0.20
C LEU A 275 -13.64 13.82 -1.42
N GLN A 276 -14.70 14.64 -1.34
CA GLN A 276 -15.08 15.59 -2.39
C GLN A 276 -14.00 16.64 -2.62
N ALA A 277 -13.47 17.25 -1.54
CA ALA A 277 -12.38 18.23 -1.63
C ALA A 277 -11.12 17.66 -2.32
N LEU A 278 -10.78 16.38 -2.04
CA LEU A 278 -9.68 15.68 -2.71
C LEU A 278 -9.96 15.43 -4.20
N ARG A 279 -11.20 15.07 -4.56
CA ARG A 279 -11.62 14.84 -5.96
C ARG A 279 -11.62 16.13 -6.78
N GLU A 280 -12.06 17.22 -6.19
CA GLU A 280 -12.07 18.55 -6.81
C GLU A 280 -10.68 19.17 -6.93
N GLY A 281 -9.68 18.61 -6.20
CA GLY A 281 -8.30 19.09 -6.25
C GLY A 281 -8.13 20.48 -5.64
N ARG A 282 -8.82 20.77 -4.54
CA ARG A 282 -8.73 22.02 -3.78
C ARG A 282 -7.39 22.16 -3.07
N LEU A 283 -6.29 22.18 -3.84
CA LEU A 283 -4.93 22.22 -3.31
C LEU A 283 -4.53 23.64 -2.88
N LYS A 284 -3.55 23.72 -1.97
CA LYS A 284 -2.94 24.95 -1.46
C LYS A 284 -1.43 25.02 -1.81
N GLY A 285 -0.84 26.17 -1.50
CA GLY A 285 0.59 26.41 -1.68
C GLY A 285 1.05 26.22 -3.13
N LYS A 286 2.29 25.77 -3.34
CA LYS A 286 2.85 25.59 -4.70
C LYS A 286 2.08 24.55 -5.54
N CYS A 287 1.47 23.54 -4.91
CA CYS A 287 0.71 22.51 -5.63
C CYS A 287 -0.55 23.08 -6.30
N SER A 288 -1.16 24.16 -5.79
CA SER A 288 -2.35 24.77 -6.40
C SER A 288 -2.07 25.51 -7.70
N ARG A 289 -0.83 25.96 -7.89
CA ARG A 289 -0.38 26.75 -9.06
C ARG A 289 0.49 25.96 -10.02
N CYS A 290 0.79 24.71 -9.68
CA CYS A 290 1.67 23.84 -10.44
C CYS A 290 0.95 23.28 -11.69
N ASP A 291 1.61 23.27 -12.84
CA ASP A 291 1.09 22.68 -14.09
C ASP A 291 0.73 21.19 -13.93
N PHE A 292 1.37 20.50 -13.00
CA PHE A 292 1.11 19.11 -12.67
C PHE A 292 0.08 18.91 -11.55
N SER A 293 -0.64 19.95 -11.12
CA SER A 293 -1.60 19.88 -10.02
C SER A 293 -2.62 18.74 -10.18
N ARG A 294 -3.11 18.50 -11.40
CA ARG A 294 -4.11 17.46 -11.72
C ARG A 294 -3.48 16.07 -11.89
N SER A 295 -2.33 15.97 -12.51
CA SER A 295 -1.66 14.69 -12.81
C SER A 295 -0.83 14.15 -11.66
N CYS A 296 -0.21 15.01 -10.86
CA CYS A 296 0.61 14.70 -9.69
C CYS A 296 -0.17 14.94 -8.39
N GLY A 297 -0.51 16.20 -8.12
CA GLY A 297 -1.24 16.65 -6.93
C GLY A 297 -0.46 16.52 -5.61
N GLY A 298 0.79 16.04 -5.59
CA GLY A 298 1.58 15.76 -4.39
C GLY A 298 0.97 14.68 -3.49
N CYS A 299 1.74 14.07 -2.60
CA CYS A 299 1.25 13.08 -1.65
C CYS A 299 0.45 13.77 -0.52
N ARG A 300 -0.86 13.55 -0.47
CA ARG A 300 -1.75 14.19 0.50
C ARG A 300 -1.48 13.75 1.93
N ALA A 301 -1.06 12.50 2.09
CA ALA A 301 -0.69 11.97 3.40
C ALA A 301 0.62 12.58 3.92
N ARG A 302 1.64 12.75 3.05
CA ARG A 302 2.89 13.40 3.44
C ARG A 302 2.70 14.89 3.68
N ALA A 303 1.86 15.56 2.88
CA ALA A 303 1.50 16.94 3.13
C ALA A 303 0.90 17.08 4.55
N TYR A 304 -0.07 16.23 4.91
CA TYR A 304 -0.65 16.23 6.25
C TYR A 304 0.38 15.93 7.35
N ALA A 305 1.17 14.88 7.19
CA ALA A 305 2.12 14.44 8.20
C ALA A 305 3.16 15.52 8.56
N LEU A 306 3.59 16.33 7.57
CA LEU A 306 4.64 17.34 7.74
C LEU A 306 4.12 18.78 7.91
N THR A 307 2.83 19.05 7.64
CA THR A 307 2.28 20.42 7.70
C THR A 307 1.00 20.52 8.52
N GLY A 308 0.38 19.40 8.89
CA GLY A 308 -0.94 19.36 9.53
C GLY A 308 -2.12 19.60 8.58
N ASP A 309 -1.88 19.89 7.29
CA ASP A 309 -2.94 20.18 6.31
C ASP A 309 -2.76 19.31 5.07
N TYR A 310 -3.74 18.40 4.84
CA TYR A 310 -3.70 17.47 3.70
C TYR A 310 -3.87 18.14 2.33
N LEU A 311 -4.31 19.39 2.27
CA LEU A 311 -4.41 20.16 1.04
C LEU A 311 -3.16 20.97 0.74
N GLN A 312 -2.22 21.10 1.69
CA GLN A 312 -0.98 21.85 1.54
C GLN A 312 -0.04 21.20 0.53
N SER A 313 0.98 21.92 0.08
CA SER A 313 2.02 21.39 -0.80
C SER A 313 2.71 20.18 -0.20
N ASP A 314 3.05 19.19 -1.04
CA ASP A 314 3.88 18.05 -0.62
C ASP A 314 5.33 18.50 -0.42
N PRO A 315 5.88 18.42 0.81
CA PRO A 315 7.24 18.86 1.11
C PRO A 315 8.34 18.05 0.40
N SER A 316 8.03 16.83 -0.09
CA SER A 316 8.99 16.02 -0.86
C SER A 316 9.05 16.42 -2.36
N CYS A 317 8.43 17.51 -2.77
CA CYS A 317 8.56 18.01 -4.13
C CYS A 317 9.70 19.01 -4.23
N CYS A 318 10.66 18.76 -5.15
CA CYS A 318 11.79 19.63 -5.41
C CYS A 318 11.48 20.78 -6.41
N LEU A 319 10.29 20.78 -7.06
CA LEU A 319 9.93 21.88 -7.95
C LEU A 319 9.61 23.14 -7.15
N GLU A 320 10.19 24.25 -7.61
CA GLU A 320 9.76 25.61 -7.26
C GLU A 320 8.65 25.99 -8.25
N ALA A 321 7.45 26.32 -7.76
CA ALA A 321 6.29 26.73 -8.56
C ALA A 321 5.92 28.19 -8.25
#